data_5813fc82fb02a04c0fe2eb83860d9861
#
_entry.id   5813fc82fb02a04c0fe2eb83860d9861
#
_cell.length_a   1.000
_cell.length_b   1.000
_cell.length_c   1.000
_cell.angle_alpha   90.00
_cell.angle_beta   90.00
_cell.angle_gamma   90.00
#
_symmetry.space_group_name_H-M   'P 1'
#
loop_
_entity.id
_entity.type
_entity.pdbx_description
1 polymer ?
#
loop_
_entity_poly.entity_id
_entity_poly.type
_entity_poly.pdbx_seq_one_letter_code
_entity_poly.pdbx_strand_id
1 'polypeptide(L)'
;MAMLVVPGRTSAVSGFRLSALIEKFPFPAGAITGIRAYHVHFVDISTSVDAQAVYSAALANHTPAVTPGEISPDDAEQVWAVISSLLCGPGESSAAPHAPILLVNDNTATPADEHSIWVLPRSGTISPWSSKATDIFHLCGLSQAVLRVERGTVYQLSFADGFKPGFKLSEHKQIIEAGSDRMTEAVYEGCPPASAVFAKVTEPRPLRAVGIHEGERLVEPITRIEMKAQVAGDKTEQRRRGIDLLSQANRELGLALASDEISYLVDAFLGDMVGGRDPTDAELMMFAQVNSEHCRHKIFGATWTIDGKAQDHSLFDMIKATQKANPQHVLSAYSDNAAVLEAYNAEGIRSWAPQAEQQWAMSDVKGGVHIVAKVETHNHPT
;
A
#
# COMPACT_ATOMS: atom_id res chain seq x y z
N MET A 1 -3.43 18.28 16.84
CA MET A 1 -3.39 16.84 16.56
C MET A 1 -2.15 16.27 17.26
N ALA A 2 -2.28 15.18 17.97
CA ALA A 2 -1.17 14.54 18.67
C ALA A 2 -1.02 13.10 18.15
N MET A 3 0.20 12.71 17.82
CA MET A 3 0.53 11.43 17.22
C MET A 3 1.61 10.74 18.00
N LEU A 4 1.34 9.51 18.46
CA LEU A 4 2.38 8.62 18.95
C LEU A 4 3.01 7.88 17.77
N VAL A 5 4.34 7.82 17.77
CA VAL A 5 5.13 7.07 16.80
C VAL A 5 5.77 5.90 17.52
N VAL A 6 5.31 4.70 17.21
CA VAL A 6 5.70 3.47 17.88
C VAL A 6 6.51 2.59 16.93
N PRO A 7 7.83 2.47 17.12
CA PRO A 7 8.67 1.60 16.30
C PRO A 7 8.34 0.12 16.54
N GLY A 8 8.32 -0.65 15.45
CA GLY A 8 8.21 -2.10 15.51
C GLY A 8 9.51 -2.74 16.03
N ARG A 9 9.42 -4.02 16.36
CA ARG A 9 10.50 -4.81 16.94
C ARG A 9 11.13 -5.81 15.97
N THR A 10 10.52 -5.97 14.80
CA THR A 10 10.99 -6.90 13.76
C THR A 10 11.39 -6.15 12.50
N SER A 11 12.24 -6.79 11.69
CA SER A 11 12.65 -6.23 10.40
C SER A 11 11.46 -6.18 9.43
N ALA A 12 11.23 -5.03 8.81
CA ALA A 12 10.20 -4.82 7.80
C ALA A 12 10.59 -5.38 6.42
N VAL A 13 11.89 -5.54 6.16
CA VAL A 13 12.44 -5.90 4.86
C VAL A 13 13.50 -6.98 5.02
N SER A 14 13.51 -7.96 4.11
CA SER A 14 14.50 -9.04 4.17
C SER A 14 15.93 -8.54 3.95
N GLY A 15 16.91 -9.21 4.56
CA GLY A 15 18.33 -8.86 4.44
C GLY A 15 18.81 -8.79 3.00
N PHE A 16 18.34 -9.70 2.13
CA PHE A 16 18.66 -9.69 0.70
C PHE A 16 18.22 -8.37 0.00
N ARG A 17 16.98 -7.91 0.27
CA ARG A 17 16.49 -6.64 -0.29
C ARG A 17 17.24 -5.44 0.26
N LEU A 18 17.62 -5.47 1.54
CA LEU A 18 18.43 -4.41 2.14
C LEU A 18 19.81 -4.32 1.51
N SER A 19 20.47 -5.45 1.26
CA SER A 19 21.77 -5.49 0.58
C SER A 19 21.68 -4.94 -0.85
N ALA A 20 20.64 -5.34 -1.59
CA ALA A 20 20.40 -4.83 -2.95
C ALA A 20 20.07 -3.32 -2.97
N LEU A 21 19.48 -2.79 -1.88
CA LEU A 21 19.22 -1.36 -1.75
C LEU A 21 20.50 -0.57 -1.51
N ILE A 22 21.44 -1.09 -0.70
CA ILE A 22 22.75 -0.45 -0.44
C ILE A 22 23.50 -0.18 -1.73
N GLU A 23 23.49 -1.11 -2.68
CA GLU A 23 24.18 -0.99 -3.97
C GLU A 23 23.66 0.17 -4.84
N LYS A 24 22.46 0.66 -4.57
CA LYS A 24 21.86 1.78 -5.32
C LYS A 24 22.21 3.15 -4.76
N PHE A 25 22.82 3.22 -3.59
CA PHE A 25 23.26 4.49 -3.03
C PHE A 25 24.51 4.99 -3.76
N PRO A 26 24.56 6.26 -4.17
CA PRO A 26 25.67 6.84 -4.93
C PRO A 26 26.86 7.21 -4.03
N PHE A 27 27.15 6.37 -3.05
CA PHE A 27 28.26 6.57 -2.13
C PHE A 27 29.45 5.70 -2.48
N PRO A 28 30.66 6.10 -2.08
CA PRO A 28 31.83 5.23 -2.23
C PRO A 28 31.62 3.88 -1.55
N ALA A 29 32.23 2.84 -2.11
CA ALA A 29 32.20 1.51 -1.53
C ALA A 29 32.66 1.54 -0.06
N GLY A 30 31.88 0.97 0.85
CA GLY A 30 32.15 0.95 2.28
C GLY A 30 31.72 2.22 3.06
N ALA A 31 31.18 3.22 2.40
CA ALA A 31 30.64 4.39 3.08
C ALA A 31 29.40 4.04 3.94
N ILE A 32 28.53 3.15 3.45
CA ILE A 32 27.45 2.57 4.23
C ILE A 32 27.95 1.29 4.88
N THR A 33 27.95 1.25 6.19
CA THR A 33 28.37 0.07 6.98
C THR A 33 27.19 -0.83 7.36
N GLY A 34 25.97 -0.30 7.27
CA GLY A 34 24.77 -1.08 7.55
C GLY A 34 23.49 -0.36 7.16
N ILE A 35 22.46 -1.14 6.94
CA ILE A 35 21.09 -0.67 6.74
C ILE A 35 20.15 -1.57 7.53
N ARG A 36 19.20 -0.96 8.22
CA ARG A 36 18.10 -1.64 8.89
C ARG A 36 16.78 -1.09 8.40
N ALA A 37 15.77 -1.92 8.29
CA ALA A 37 14.42 -1.47 8.01
C ALA A 37 13.47 -2.06 9.04
N TYR A 38 12.62 -1.23 9.62
CA TYR A 38 11.59 -1.65 10.57
C TYR A 38 10.28 -0.93 10.30
N HIS A 39 9.19 -1.57 10.67
CA HIS A 39 7.89 -0.90 10.64
C HIS A 39 7.82 0.16 11.72
N VAL A 40 7.10 1.22 11.43
CA VAL A 40 6.73 2.26 12.39
C VAL A 40 5.23 2.45 12.34
N HIS A 41 4.61 2.55 13.51
CA HIS A 41 3.17 2.72 13.65
C HIS A 41 2.88 4.13 14.15
N PHE A 42 1.96 4.78 13.47
CA PHE A 42 1.50 6.12 13.80
C PHE A 42 0.10 5.99 14.41
N VAL A 43 -0.07 6.48 15.62
CA VAL A 43 -1.33 6.41 16.34
C VAL A 43 -1.85 7.82 16.55
N ASP A 44 -2.97 8.17 15.91
CA ASP A 44 -3.66 9.45 16.08
C ASP A 44 -4.46 9.42 17.38
N ILE A 45 -3.96 10.14 18.37
CA ILE A 45 -4.58 10.22 19.70
C ILE A 45 -5.71 11.26 19.67
N SER A 46 -6.88 10.86 20.14
CA SER A 46 -8.03 11.72 20.27
C SER A 46 -7.75 12.90 21.22
N THR A 47 -8.36 14.03 20.94
CA THR A 47 -8.28 15.21 21.83
C THR A 47 -8.97 15.01 23.18
N SER A 48 -9.75 13.95 23.34
CA SER A 48 -10.36 13.54 24.61
C SER A 48 -9.37 12.84 25.56
N VAL A 49 -8.15 12.54 25.08
CA VAL A 49 -7.11 11.82 25.84
C VAL A 49 -5.91 12.72 26.04
N ASP A 50 -5.29 12.65 27.21
CA ASP A 50 -4.00 13.28 27.46
C ASP A 50 -2.89 12.48 26.77
N ALA A 51 -2.55 12.88 25.54
CA ALA A 51 -1.50 12.24 24.76
C ALA A 51 -0.13 12.26 25.45
N GLN A 52 0.16 13.26 26.29
CA GLN A 52 1.40 13.33 27.05
C GLN A 52 1.43 12.28 28.17
N ALA A 53 0.29 12.03 28.81
CA ALA A 53 0.17 10.98 29.84
C ALA A 53 0.35 9.60 29.19
N VAL A 54 -0.26 9.33 28.03
CA VAL A 54 -0.07 8.06 27.28
C VAL A 54 1.38 7.88 26.85
N TYR A 55 2.02 8.96 26.38
CA TYR A 55 3.46 8.92 26.04
C TYR A 55 4.34 8.65 27.26
N SER A 56 4.02 9.24 28.41
CA SER A 56 4.76 9.00 29.66
C SER A 56 4.61 7.55 30.12
N ALA A 57 3.40 6.97 30.02
CA ALA A 57 3.16 5.55 30.26
C ALA A 57 3.97 4.65 29.32
N ALA A 58 4.06 5.05 28.04
CA ALA A 58 4.86 4.35 27.04
C ALA A 58 6.36 4.34 27.37
N LEU A 59 6.89 5.45 27.83
CA LEU A 59 8.31 5.57 28.23
C LEU A 59 8.64 4.81 29.53
N ALA A 60 7.68 4.71 30.43
CA ALA A 60 7.86 3.97 31.68
C ALA A 60 7.98 2.45 31.46
N ASN A 61 7.77 1.98 30.23
CA ASN A 61 7.82 0.56 29.86
C ASN A 61 6.88 -0.31 30.72
N HIS A 62 5.85 0.31 31.29
CA HIS A 62 4.86 -0.37 32.10
C HIS A 62 3.77 -0.91 31.16
N THR A 63 3.71 -2.21 31.02
CA THR A 63 2.61 -2.89 30.35
C THR A 63 1.74 -3.54 31.44
N PRO A 64 0.75 -2.81 31.98
CA PRO A 64 -0.22 -3.43 32.88
C PRO A 64 -0.98 -4.53 32.14
N ALA A 65 -1.49 -5.49 32.89
CA ALA A 65 -2.36 -6.51 32.29
C ALA A 65 -3.58 -5.84 31.65
N VAL A 66 -3.84 -6.17 30.38
CA VAL A 66 -5.01 -5.68 29.69
C VAL A 66 -6.27 -6.27 30.34
N THR A 67 -7.11 -5.41 30.90
CA THR A 67 -8.39 -5.82 31.47
C THR A 67 -9.44 -5.78 30.35
N PRO A 68 -10.14 -6.90 30.08
CA PRO A 68 -11.22 -6.89 29.10
C PRO A 68 -12.35 -5.92 29.54
N GLY A 69 -12.75 -5.02 28.69
CA GLY A 69 -13.83 -4.08 28.96
C GLY A 69 -13.66 -2.77 28.20
N GLU A 70 -14.56 -1.86 28.42
CA GLU A 70 -14.50 -0.51 27.87
C GLU A 70 -13.37 0.27 28.55
N ILE A 71 -12.46 0.84 27.76
CA ILE A 71 -11.28 1.55 28.25
C ILE A 71 -11.66 3.01 28.41
N SER A 72 -11.45 3.55 29.62
CA SER A 72 -11.64 4.98 29.83
C SER A 72 -10.56 5.79 29.10
N PRO A 73 -10.92 6.82 28.33
CA PRO A 73 -9.97 7.74 27.72
C PRO A 73 -9.03 8.41 28.74
N ASP A 74 -9.47 8.55 29.98
CA ASP A 74 -8.69 9.18 31.06
C ASP A 74 -7.63 8.22 31.67
N ASP A 75 -7.74 6.92 31.39
CA ASP A 75 -6.77 5.91 31.87
C ASP A 75 -5.62 5.71 30.85
N ALA A 76 -4.66 6.61 30.90
CA ALA A 76 -3.53 6.61 29.99
C ALA A 76 -2.70 5.32 30.02
N GLU A 77 -2.59 4.65 31.18
CA GLU A 77 -1.85 3.39 31.32
C GLU A 77 -2.57 2.24 30.62
N GLN A 78 -3.89 2.14 30.76
CA GLN A 78 -4.70 1.14 30.06
C GLN A 78 -4.72 1.41 28.55
N VAL A 79 -4.90 2.67 28.14
CA VAL A 79 -4.82 3.07 26.73
C VAL A 79 -3.50 2.60 26.12
N TRP A 80 -2.37 2.89 26.79
CA TRP A 80 -1.06 2.44 26.33
C TRP A 80 -0.91 0.92 26.34
N ALA A 81 -1.37 0.24 27.36
CA ALA A 81 -1.28 -1.21 27.46
C ALA A 81 -1.95 -1.91 26.26
N VAL A 82 -3.14 -1.46 25.88
CA VAL A 82 -3.85 -2.03 24.73
C VAL A 82 -3.15 -1.65 23.42
N ILE A 83 -2.76 -0.39 23.22
CA ILE A 83 -1.98 0.02 22.05
C ILE A 83 -0.73 -0.86 21.90
N SER A 84 0.05 -1.00 22.97
CA SER A 84 1.26 -1.79 22.97
C SER A 84 1.00 -3.27 22.65
N SER A 85 -0.04 -3.86 23.23
CA SER A 85 -0.38 -5.27 23.00
C SER A 85 -0.83 -5.55 21.55
N LEU A 86 -1.51 -4.59 20.93
CA LEU A 86 -1.97 -4.71 19.53
C LEU A 86 -0.84 -4.49 18.52
N LEU A 87 0.14 -3.66 18.85
CA LEU A 87 1.27 -3.36 17.96
C LEU A 87 2.45 -4.34 18.13
N CYS A 88 2.53 -5.03 19.25
CA CYS A 88 3.53 -6.06 19.51
C CYS A 88 2.96 -7.44 19.18
N GLY A 89 3.54 -8.14 18.23
CA GLY A 89 3.14 -9.51 17.89
C GLY A 89 3.42 -10.51 19.02
N PRO A 90 2.76 -11.68 18.99
CA PRO A 90 3.07 -12.76 19.92
C PRO A 90 4.54 -13.16 19.81
N GLY A 91 5.28 -13.12 20.91
CA GLY A 91 6.71 -13.43 20.96
C GLY A 91 7.65 -12.24 20.74
N GLU A 92 7.16 -11.07 20.40
CA GLU A 92 7.98 -9.85 20.24
C GLU A 92 8.19 -9.10 21.56
N SER A 93 7.53 -9.48 22.63
CA SER A 93 7.58 -8.79 23.93
C SER A 93 8.98 -8.70 24.54
N SER A 94 9.91 -9.59 24.17
CA SER A 94 11.28 -9.61 24.69
C SER A 94 12.28 -8.82 23.84
N ALA A 95 11.95 -8.45 22.60
CA ALA A 95 12.83 -7.69 21.74
C ALA A 95 12.74 -6.18 22.06
N ALA A 96 13.88 -5.51 22.15
CA ALA A 96 13.89 -4.05 22.27
C ALA A 96 13.38 -3.40 20.98
N PRO A 97 12.64 -2.29 21.04
CA PRO A 97 12.23 -1.56 19.87
C PRO A 97 13.47 -1.03 19.10
N HIS A 98 13.36 -0.92 17.79
CA HIS A 98 14.47 -0.46 16.92
C HIS A 98 14.83 1.02 17.12
N ALA A 99 13.91 1.82 17.64
CA ALA A 99 14.07 3.22 17.90
C ALA A 99 13.21 3.66 19.10
N PRO A 100 13.44 4.84 19.69
CA PRO A 100 12.58 5.35 20.76
C PRO A 100 11.16 5.66 20.26
N ILE A 101 10.19 5.57 21.18
CA ILE A 101 8.82 6.05 20.93
C ILE A 101 8.88 7.58 20.91
N LEU A 102 8.12 8.19 20.00
CA LEU A 102 8.04 9.64 19.89
C LEU A 102 6.59 10.13 20.08
N LEU A 103 6.44 11.29 20.68
CA LEU A 103 5.20 12.06 20.63
C LEU A 103 5.41 13.26 19.69
N VAL A 104 4.63 13.30 18.62
CA VAL A 104 4.72 14.33 17.57
C VAL A 104 3.43 15.14 17.55
N ASN A 105 3.56 16.45 17.66
CA ASN A 105 2.47 17.41 17.51
C ASN A 105 2.69 18.22 16.23
N ASP A 106 1.62 18.82 15.67
CA ASP A 106 1.72 19.63 14.45
C ASP A 106 2.70 20.80 14.58
N ASN A 107 2.95 21.28 15.81
CA ASN A 107 3.83 22.41 16.08
C ASN A 107 5.28 22.02 16.41
N THR A 108 5.59 20.72 16.53
CA THR A 108 6.95 20.24 16.81
C THR A 108 7.56 19.67 15.54
N ALA A 109 8.46 20.45 14.94
CA ALA A 109 9.32 19.92 13.88
C ALA A 109 10.25 18.88 14.52
N THR A 110 10.16 17.62 14.12
CA THR A 110 11.23 16.67 14.38
C THR A 110 12.42 17.04 13.50
N PRO A 111 13.65 17.10 14.05
CA PRO A 111 14.83 17.36 13.24
C PRO A 111 14.91 16.36 12.09
N ALA A 112 15.32 16.83 10.92
CA ALA A 112 15.67 15.94 9.83
C ALA A 112 16.78 15.00 10.32
N ASP A 113 16.56 13.71 10.18
CA ASP A 113 17.56 12.70 10.52
C ASP A 113 18.24 12.26 9.22
N GLU A 114 19.46 12.73 9.00
CA GLU A 114 20.28 12.40 7.83
C GLU A 114 20.56 10.90 7.70
N HIS A 115 20.22 10.12 8.72
CA HIS A 115 20.47 8.67 8.79
C HIS A 115 19.22 7.84 8.57
N SER A 116 18.03 8.45 8.44
CA SER A 116 16.78 7.71 8.26
C SER A 116 15.95 8.19 7.09
N ILE A 117 15.37 7.22 6.39
CA ILE A 117 14.42 7.42 5.30
C ILE A 117 13.09 6.84 5.75
N TRP A 118 12.06 7.64 5.73
CA TRP A 118 10.71 7.27 6.17
C TRP A 118 9.80 7.13 4.96
N VAL A 119 9.22 5.95 4.80
CA VAL A 119 8.32 5.60 3.70
C VAL A 119 6.94 5.35 4.29
N LEU A 120 5.98 6.15 3.88
CA LEU A 120 4.61 6.13 4.39
C LEU A 120 3.60 6.16 3.25
N PRO A 121 2.34 5.76 3.49
CA PRO A 121 1.26 6.04 2.55
C PRO A 121 1.19 7.54 2.18
N ARG A 122 0.83 7.81 0.93
CA ARG A 122 0.70 9.19 0.44
C ARG A 122 -0.26 9.98 1.31
N SER A 123 0.11 11.23 1.59
CA SER A 123 -0.73 12.12 2.39
C SER A 123 -2.14 12.23 1.82
N GLY A 124 -3.13 12.11 2.70
CA GLY A 124 -4.54 12.13 2.32
C GLY A 124 -5.09 10.78 1.84
N THR A 125 -4.28 9.74 1.81
CA THR A 125 -4.76 8.37 1.57
C THR A 125 -4.91 7.60 2.88
N ILE A 126 -5.69 6.54 2.86
CA ILE A 126 -5.82 5.58 3.97
C ILE A 126 -5.38 4.24 3.42
N SER A 127 -4.32 3.67 3.99
CA SER A 127 -3.86 2.36 3.54
C SER A 127 -4.87 1.26 3.90
N PRO A 128 -4.93 0.15 3.14
CA PRO A 128 -5.76 -1.01 3.51
C PRO A 128 -5.40 -1.58 4.88
N TRP A 129 -4.12 -1.47 5.28
CA TRP A 129 -3.67 -1.85 6.62
C TRP A 129 -4.27 -0.92 7.68
N SER A 130 -4.25 0.39 7.45
CA SER A 130 -4.79 1.41 8.37
C SER A 130 -6.27 1.17 8.67
N SER A 131 -7.08 0.91 7.66
CA SER A 131 -8.51 0.63 7.83
C SER A 131 -8.73 -0.56 8.78
N LYS A 132 -8.05 -1.68 8.53
CA LYS A 132 -8.19 -2.88 9.35
C LYS A 132 -7.62 -2.73 10.74
N ALA A 133 -6.45 -2.12 10.88
CA ALA A 133 -5.84 -1.88 12.18
C ALA A 133 -6.72 -0.94 13.03
N THR A 134 -7.21 0.14 12.46
CA THR A 134 -8.10 1.07 13.16
C THR A 134 -9.37 0.38 13.65
N ASP A 135 -10.01 -0.44 12.82
CA ASP A 135 -11.18 -1.23 13.21
C ASP A 135 -10.87 -2.16 14.39
N ILE A 136 -9.71 -2.83 14.38
CA ILE A 136 -9.28 -3.71 15.48
C ILE A 136 -9.08 -2.90 16.76
N PHE A 137 -8.41 -1.75 16.68
CA PHE A 137 -8.21 -0.86 17.83
C PHE A 137 -9.54 -0.43 18.44
N HIS A 138 -10.50 -0.05 17.60
CA HIS A 138 -11.84 0.34 18.06
C HIS A 138 -12.60 -0.83 18.71
N LEU A 139 -12.53 -2.03 18.11
CA LEU A 139 -13.14 -3.24 18.68
C LEU A 139 -12.50 -3.66 20.01
N CYS A 140 -11.23 -3.32 20.22
CA CYS A 140 -10.53 -3.55 21.48
C CYS A 140 -10.74 -2.44 22.54
N GLY A 141 -11.75 -1.57 22.36
CA GLY A 141 -12.16 -0.57 23.35
C GLY A 141 -11.46 0.79 23.22
N LEU A 142 -10.67 1.02 22.16
CA LEU A 142 -9.92 2.28 21.97
C LEU A 142 -10.65 3.32 21.10
N SER A 143 -11.93 3.12 20.77
CA SER A 143 -12.67 4.02 19.86
C SER A 143 -12.74 5.48 20.30
N GLN A 144 -12.70 5.74 21.62
CA GLN A 144 -12.68 7.09 22.19
C GLN A 144 -11.26 7.67 22.27
N ALA A 145 -10.23 6.81 22.34
CA ALA A 145 -8.86 7.22 22.59
C ALA A 145 -8.02 7.33 21.30
N VAL A 146 -8.30 6.51 20.31
CA VAL A 146 -7.55 6.44 19.06
C VAL A 146 -8.46 6.72 17.88
N LEU A 147 -8.13 7.74 17.10
CA LEU A 147 -8.92 8.12 15.91
C LEU A 147 -8.55 7.26 14.70
N ARG A 148 -7.26 7.05 14.50
CA ARG A 148 -6.73 6.26 13.37
C ARG A 148 -5.33 5.73 13.69
N VAL A 149 -5.02 4.59 13.09
CA VAL A 149 -3.66 4.03 13.12
C VAL A 149 -3.17 3.88 11.70
N GLU A 150 -1.92 4.26 11.43
CA GLU A 150 -1.26 4.06 10.14
C GLU A 150 0.10 3.39 10.34
N ARG A 151 0.63 2.79 9.28
CA ARG A 151 1.93 2.11 9.31
C ARG A 151 2.83 2.60 8.18
N GLY A 152 4.10 2.82 8.51
CA GLY A 152 5.15 3.08 7.55
C GLY A 152 6.35 2.16 7.74
N THR A 153 7.38 2.40 6.96
CA THR A 153 8.67 1.72 7.04
C THR A 153 9.77 2.76 7.20
N VAL A 154 10.67 2.53 8.14
CA VAL A 154 11.87 3.36 8.32
C VAL A 154 13.08 2.56 7.89
N TYR A 155 13.86 3.12 6.99
CA TYR A 155 15.19 2.64 6.64
C TYR A 155 16.22 3.47 7.40
N GLN A 156 16.97 2.83 8.26
CA GLN A 156 18.03 3.46 9.05
C GLN A 156 19.39 3.05 8.53
N LEU A 157 20.18 4.04 8.16
CA LEU A 157 21.52 3.89 7.59
C LEU A 157 22.58 4.04 8.68
N SER A 158 23.62 3.22 8.60
CA SER A 158 24.84 3.37 9.37
C SER A 158 25.99 3.67 8.44
N PHE A 159 26.79 4.66 8.78
CA PHE A 159 27.90 5.11 7.95
C PHE A 159 29.25 4.80 8.60
N ALA A 160 30.31 4.74 7.81
CA ALA A 160 31.66 4.61 8.29
C ALA A 160 32.08 5.83 9.11
N ASP A 161 32.98 5.60 10.10
CA ASP A 161 33.46 6.66 10.96
C ASP A 161 34.06 7.82 10.15
N GLY A 162 33.60 9.04 10.46
CA GLY A 162 34.02 10.26 9.80
C GLY A 162 33.37 10.53 8.44
N PHE A 163 32.57 9.61 7.90
CA PHE A 163 31.80 9.85 6.69
C PHE A 163 30.57 10.69 7.01
N LYS A 164 30.49 11.86 6.37
CA LYS A 164 29.30 12.71 6.41
C LYS A 164 28.59 12.60 5.07
N PRO A 165 27.39 12.02 5.00
CA PRO A 165 26.72 11.76 3.73
C PRO A 165 26.43 13.04 2.92
N GLY A 166 26.32 14.22 3.56
CA GLY A 166 25.86 15.42 2.90
C GLY A 166 24.57 15.19 2.10
N PHE A 167 23.74 14.30 2.63
CA PHE A 167 22.70 13.59 1.90
C PHE A 167 21.45 14.45 1.84
N LYS A 168 21.10 14.86 0.63
CA LYS A 168 19.75 15.35 0.34
C LYS A 168 19.02 14.26 -0.43
N LEU A 169 17.95 13.74 0.14
CA LEU A 169 17.12 12.73 -0.49
C LEU A 169 16.64 13.18 -1.88
N SER A 170 16.45 14.49 -2.03
CA SER A 170 16.09 15.17 -3.27
C SER A 170 17.02 14.90 -4.45
N GLU A 171 18.27 14.58 -4.18
CA GLU A 171 19.28 14.35 -5.20
C GLU A 171 19.31 12.89 -5.67
N HIS A 172 18.54 11.98 -5.02
CA HIS A 172 18.68 10.55 -5.20
C HIS A 172 17.37 9.83 -5.55
N LYS A 173 16.75 10.26 -6.65
CA LYS A 173 15.49 9.68 -7.18
C LYS A 173 15.51 8.15 -7.27
N GLN A 174 16.64 7.55 -7.64
CA GLN A 174 16.77 6.09 -7.78
C GLN A 174 16.60 5.33 -6.46
N ILE A 175 16.97 5.94 -5.33
CA ILE A 175 16.83 5.34 -4.00
C ILE A 175 15.36 5.37 -3.58
N ILE A 176 14.71 6.52 -3.82
CA ILE A 176 13.29 6.69 -3.56
C ILE A 176 12.48 5.63 -4.32
N GLU A 177 12.75 5.49 -5.62
CA GLU A 177 12.07 4.52 -6.49
C GLU A 177 12.37 3.06 -6.11
N ALA A 178 13.52 2.79 -5.50
CA ALA A 178 13.88 1.43 -5.09
C ALA A 178 13.32 1.05 -3.71
N GLY A 179 13.07 2.01 -2.83
CA GLY A 179 12.62 1.80 -1.45
C GLY A 179 11.13 2.03 -1.23
N SER A 180 10.41 2.61 -2.20
CA SER A 180 8.99 2.96 -2.06
C SER A 180 8.18 2.65 -3.30
N ASP A 181 6.90 2.40 -3.10
CA ASP A 181 5.92 2.35 -4.19
C ASP A 181 5.48 3.78 -4.54
N ARG A 182 5.92 4.25 -5.70
CA ARG A 182 5.62 5.58 -6.21
C ARG A 182 4.13 5.91 -6.24
N MET A 183 3.26 4.92 -6.41
CA MET A 183 1.81 5.14 -6.57
C MET A 183 1.08 5.27 -5.23
N THR A 184 1.55 4.57 -4.21
CA THR A 184 0.85 4.46 -2.93
C THR A 184 1.60 5.08 -1.76
N GLU A 185 2.90 5.36 -1.94
CA GLU A 185 3.77 5.80 -0.86
C GLU A 185 4.44 7.14 -1.15
N ALA A 186 4.79 7.83 -0.09
CA ALA A 186 5.60 9.05 -0.06
C ALA A 186 6.82 8.85 0.83
N VAL A 187 7.89 9.57 0.54
CA VAL A 187 9.17 9.45 1.24
C VAL A 187 9.50 10.75 1.98
N TYR A 188 9.97 10.61 3.21
CA TYR A 188 10.29 11.73 4.09
C TYR A 188 11.71 11.60 4.66
N GLU A 189 12.36 12.74 4.86
CA GLU A 189 13.63 12.86 5.59
C GLU A 189 13.36 13.10 7.06
N GLY A 190 13.18 12.05 7.82
CA GLY A 190 12.79 12.12 9.23
C GLY A 190 11.29 11.94 9.46
N CYS A 191 10.87 11.97 10.72
CA CYS A 191 9.50 11.73 11.11
C CYS A 191 8.57 12.87 10.64
N PRO A 192 7.54 12.60 9.82
CA PRO A 192 6.61 13.61 9.36
C PRO A 192 5.71 14.14 10.50
N PRO A 193 5.12 15.33 10.36
CA PRO A 193 4.13 15.83 11.32
C PRO A 193 2.84 15.02 11.25
N ALA A 194 2.07 15.04 12.34
CA ALA A 194 0.78 14.35 12.41
C ALA A 194 -0.18 14.75 11.28
N SER A 195 -0.22 16.03 10.93
CA SER A 195 -1.02 16.57 9.82
C SER A 195 -0.64 16.02 8.45
N ALA A 196 0.59 15.59 8.23
CA ALA A 196 0.99 14.95 6.99
C ALA A 196 0.56 13.48 6.92
N VAL A 197 0.64 12.76 8.05
CA VAL A 197 0.26 11.34 8.13
C VAL A 197 -1.26 11.18 8.08
N PHE A 198 -1.98 12.02 8.83
CA PHE A 198 -3.43 11.93 8.99
C PHE A 198 -4.21 13.02 8.24
N ALA A 199 -3.58 13.60 7.22
CA ALA A 199 -4.22 14.61 6.38
C ALA A 199 -5.54 14.10 5.80
N LYS A 200 -6.54 14.99 5.78
CA LYS A 200 -7.74 14.79 4.96
C LYS A 200 -7.47 15.46 3.61
N VAL A 201 -7.64 14.73 2.53
CA VAL A 201 -7.58 15.35 1.20
C VAL A 201 -8.79 16.24 1.03
N THR A 202 -8.55 17.53 1.00
CA THR A 202 -9.59 18.51 0.69
C THR A 202 -9.61 18.86 -0.79
N GLU A 203 -8.44 18.91 -1.44
CA GLU A 203 -8.31 19.19 -2.87
C GLU A 203 -7.07 18.54 -3.48
N PRO A 204 -7.19 17.91 -4.67
CA PRO A 204 -6.03 17.45 -5.43
C PRO A 204 -5.18 18.62 -5.92
N ARG A 205 -3.87 18.48 -5.87
CA ARG A 205 -2.94 19.48 -6.41
C ARG A 205 -2.54 19.14 -7.84
N PRO A 206 -2.18 20.14 -8.67
CA PRO A 206 -1.68 19.88 -10.02
C PRO A 206 -0.43 19.00 -10.00
N LEU A 207 -0.28 18.16 -11.03
CA LEU A 207 0.92 17.35 -11.23
C LEU A 207 2.09 18.29 -11.51
N ARG A 208 2.92 18.54 -10.55
CA ARG A 208 4.24 19.08 -10.78
C ARG A 208 5.17 17.91 -11.02
N ALA A 209 6.08 18.05 -11.98
CA ALA A 209 7.18 17.12 -12.14
C ALA A 209 7.77 16.83 -10.76
N VAL A 210 7.98 15.55 -10.45
CA VAL A 210 8.48 15.08 -9.16
C VAL A 210 9.72 15.90 -8.79
N GLY A 211 9.51 16.97 -8.06
CA GLY A 211 10.51 17.90 -7.58
C GLY A 211 10.38 17.99 -6.08
N ILE A 212 11.41 17.57 -5.41
CA ILE A 212 11.57 17.77 -3.98
C ILE A 212 11.80 19.26 -3.79
N HIS A 213 10.93 19.94 -3.06
CA HIS A 213 11.13 21.33 -2.72
C HIS A 213 12.06 21.44 -1.50
N GLU A 214 13.12 22.22 -1.63
CA GLU A 214 14.01 22.56 -0.50
C GLU A 214 13.19 23.11 0.67
N GLY A 215 13.33 22.48 1.84
CA GLY A 215 12.74 22.93 3.10
C GLY A 215 11.31 22.46 3.39
N GLU A 216 10.62 21.81 2.44
CA GLU A 216 9.33 21.16 2.69
C GLU A 216 9.52 19.65 2.77
N ARG A 217 8.91 19.04 3.78
CA ARG A 217 8.82 17.58 3.86
C ARG A 217 8.11 17.08 2.63
N LEU A 218 8.68 16.05 2.01
CA LEU A 218 8.10 15.40 0.84
C LEU A 218 6.72 14.85 1.19
N VAL A 219 5.71 15.57 0.75
CA VAL A 219 4.35 15.08 0.68
C VAL A 219 4.02 15.04 -0.80
N GLU A 220 3.86 13.84 -1.36
CA GLU A 220 3.28 13.68 -2.69
C GLU A 220 1.76 13.59 -2.54
N PRO A 221 1.02 14.70 -2.67
CA PRO A 221 -0.42 14.65 -2.66
C PRO A 221 -0.93 13.99 -3.94
N ILE A 222 -2.19 13.63 -3.94
CA ILE A 222 -2.91 13.31 -5.18
C ILE A 222 -2.76 14.47 -6.15
N THR A 223 -2.33 14.20 -7.38
CA THR A 223 -2.01 15.22 -8.36
C THR A 223 -3.06 15.25 -9.46
N ARG A 224 -3.29 16.45 -10.05
CA ARG A 224 -4.16 16.63 -11.21
C ARG A 224 -3.35 16.85 -12.48
N ILE A 225 -3.85 16.32 -13.58
CA ILE A 225 -3.32 16.61 -14.91
C ILE A 225 -4.12 17.76 -15.49
N GLU A 226 -3.52 18.93 -15.53
CA GLU A 226 -4.16 20.19 -15.93
C GLU A 226 -4.41 20.25 -17.45
N MET A 227 -5.50 19.65 -17.92
CA MET A 227 -5.90 19.70 -19.32
C MET A 227 -6.58 21.03 -19.67
N LYS A 228 -7.27 21.65 -18.70
CA LYS A 228 -8.04 22.87 -18.88
C LYS A 228 -7.28 24.17 -18.68
N ALA A 229 -6.24 24.14 -17.85
CA ALA A 229 -5.66 25.34 -17.21
C ALA A 229 -5.04 26.40 -18.12
N GLN A 230 -4.93 26.21 -19.43
CA GLN A 230 -4.21 27.14 -20.28
C GLN A 230 -4.85 27.50 -21.63
N VAL A 231 -6.02 26.95 -21.96
CA VAL A 231 -6.67 27.23 -23.25
C VAL A 231 -8.14 27.61 -23.02
N ALA A 232 -8.39 28.88 -22.79
CA ALA A 232 -9.75 29.39 -22.72
C ALA A 232 -10.35 29.48 -24.13
N GLY A 233 -11.43 28.75 -24.41
CA GLY A 233 -12.35 29.03 -25.51
C GLY A 233 -12.35 28.08 -26.71
N ASP A 234 -11.26 27.38 -27.04
CA ASP A 234 -11.24 26.44 -28.18
C ASP A 234 -11.28 24.97 -27.73
N LYS A 235 -12.44 24.32 -27.86
CA LYS A 235 -12.66 22.92 -27.50
C LYS A 235 -11.74 21.96 -28.28
N THR A 236 -11.43 22.27 -29.53
CA THR A 236 -10.56 21.43 -30.37
C THR A 236 -9.13 21.45 -29.86
N GLU A 237 -8.64 22.63 -29.54
CA GLU A 237 -7.28 22.77 -28.97
C GLU A 237 -7.19 22.21 -27.56
N GLN A 238 -8.22 22.39 -26.73
CA GLN A 238 -8.28 21.73 -25.41
C GLN A 238 -8.20 20.22 -25.52
N ARG A 239 -8.95 19.65 -26.46
CA ARG A 239 -8.94 18.20 -26.71
C ARG A 239 -7.56 17.72 -27.19
N ARG A 240 -6.96 18.40 -28.16
CA ARG A 240 -5.62 18.06 -28.66
C ARG A 240 -4.59 18.07 -27.53
N ARG A 241 -4.57 19.14 -26.76
CA ARG A 241 -3.68 19.27 -25.62
C ARG A 241 -3.94 18.23 -24.52
N GLY A 242 -5.21 17.92 -24.26
CA GLY A 242 -5.58 16.87 -23.34
C GLY A 242 -5.01 15.50 -23.74
N ILE A 243 -5.05 15.18 -25.05
CA ILE A 243 -4.43 13.96 -25.58
C ILE A 243 -2.92 13.95 -25.37
N ASP A 244 -2.23 15.07 -25.64
CA ASP A 244 -0.79 15.18 -25.45
C ASP A 244 -0.40 15.00 -23.98
N LEU A 245 -1.09 15.67 -23.05
CA LEU A 245 -0.84 15.58 -21.60
C LEU A 245 -1.14 14.20 -21.03
N LEU A 246 -2.27 13.59 -21.43
CA LEU A 246 -2.60 12.22 -21.00
C LEU A 246 -1.65 11.18 -21.59
N SER A 247 -1.19 11.37 -22.82
CA SER A 247 -0.18 10.51 -23.43
C SER A 247 1.17 10.63 -22.69
N GLN A 248 1.52 11.82 -22.22
CA GLN A 248 2.69 12.01 -21.38
C GLN A 248 2.51 11.31 -20.03
N ALA A 249 1.39 11.55 -19.34
CA ALA A 249 1.07 10.91 -18.08
C ALA A 249 1.03 9.38 -18.20
N ASN A 250 0.48 8.85 -19.30
CA ASN A 250 0.48 7.42 -19.60
C ASN A 250 1.89 6.82 -19.61
N ARG A 251 2.86 7.53 -20.19
CA ARG A 251 4.28 7.08 -20.17
C ARG A 251 4.93 7.24 -18.81
N GLU A 252 4.70 8.38 -18.15
CA GLU A 252 5.33 8.70 -16.87
C GLU A 252 4.83 7.82 -15.72
N LEU A 253 3.53 7.51 -15.73
CA LEU A 253 2.88 6.69 -14.70
C LEU A 253 2.84 5.19 -15.06
N GLY A 254 3.23 4.81 -16.28
CA GLY A 254 3.21 3.42 -16.73
C GLY A 254 1.81 2.82 -16.82
N LEU A 255 0.80 3.61 -17.29
CA LEU A 255 -0.60 3.19 -17.27
C LEU A 255 -0.96 2.17 -18.36
N ALA A 256 -0.13 2.03 -19.40
CA ALA A 256 -0.36 1.14 -20.54
C ALA A 256 -1.72 1.36 -21.26
N LEU A 257 -2.17 2.60 -21.33
CA LEU A 257 -3.40 2.97 -22.03
C LEU A 257 -3.18 3.01 -23.55
N ALA A 258 -4.15 2.51 -24.29
CA ALA A 258 -4.19 2.61 -25.75
C ALA A 258 -4.64 4.02 -26.19
N SER A 259 -4.40 4.37 -27.47
CA SER A 259 -4.72 5.70 -27.99
C SER A 259 -6.20 6.05 -27.98
N ASP A 260 -7.06 5.07 -28.18
CA ASP A 260 -8.50 5.19 -28.10
C ASP A 260 -8.99 5.37 -26.65
N GLU A 261 -8.36 4.70 -25.69
CA GLU A 261 -8.63 4.89 -24.26
C GLU A 261 -8.21 6.28 -23.77
N ILE A 262 -7.08 6.80 -24.26
CA ILE A 262 -6.65 8.18 -23.98
C ILE A 262 -7.66 9.18 -24.54
N SER A 263 -8.08 8.98 -25.80
CA SER A 263 -9.08 9.83 -26.44
C SER A 263 -10.41 9.82 -25.69
N TYR A 264 -10.86 8.64 -25.27
CA TYR A 264 -12.07 8.48 -24.47
C TYR A 264 -11.98 9.23 -23.13
N LEU A 265 -10.87 9.08 -22.41
CA LEU A 265 -10.66 9.78 -21.13
C LEU A 265 -10.65 11.30 -21.29
N VAL A 266 -9.98 11.81 -22.33
CA VAL A 266 -9.99 13.24 -22.62
C VAL A 266 -11.41 13.75 -22.87
N ASP A 267 -12.18 13.04 -23.69
CA ASP A 267 -13.55 13.43 -24.00
C ASP A 267 -14.47 13.31 -22.76
N ALA A 268 -14.26 12.31 -21.92
CA ALA A 268 -15.03 12.13 -20.70
C ALA A 268 -14.76 13.23 -19.67
N PHE A 269 -13.49 13.58 -19.45
CA PHE A 269 -13.10 14.59 -18.44
C PHE A 269 -13.32 16.03 -18.92
N LEU A 270 -13.13 16.34 -20.19
CA LEU A 270 -13.43 17.66 -20.75
C LEU A 270 -14.93 17.90 -20.97
N GLY A 271 -15.68 16.81 -21.15
CA GLY A 271 -17.13 16.84 -21.35
C GLY A 271 -17.93 16.83 -20.03
N ASP A 272 -19.24 16.65 -20.18
CA ASP A 272 -20.17 16.69 -19.04
C ASP A 272 -20.25 15.37 -18.26
N MET A 273 -19.65 14.29 -18.78
CA MET A 273 -19.74 12.95 -18.18
C MET A 273 -19.16 12.91 -16.74
N VAL A 274 -18.08 13.63 -16.51
CA VAL A 274 -17.41 13.71 -15.19
C VAL A 274 -17.44 15.14 -14.63
N GLY A 275 -18.33 15.98 -15.15
CA GLY A 275 -18.52 17.35 -14.68
C GLY A 275 -17.47 18.35 -15.18
N GLY A 276 -16.80 18.05 -16.30
CA GLY A 276 -15.89 18.97 -16.96
C GLY A 276 -14.70 19.40 -16.13
N ARG A 277 -14.04 18.49 -15.46
CA ARG A 277 -12.86 18.73 -14.60
C ARG A 277 -11.60 18.00 -15.07
N ASP A 278 -10.47 18.34 -14.53
CA ASP A 278 -9.22 17.64 -14.79
C ASP A 278 -9.16 16.30 -14.02
N PRO A 279 -8.58 15.23 -14.62
CA PRO A 279 -8.37 13.97 -13.95
C PRO A 279 -7.26 14.04 -12.90
N THR A 280 -7.36 13.21 -11.89
CA THR A 280 -6.28 12.95 -10.95
C THR A 280 -5.44 11.74 -11.41
N ASP A 281 -4.21 11.65 -10.94
CA ASP A 281 -3.34 10.49 -11.15
C ASP A 281 -3.98 9.20 -10.62
N ALA A 282 -4.66 9.27 -9.46
CA ALA A 282 -5.37 8.15 -8.86
C ALA A 282 -6.52 7.67 -9.77
N GLU A 283 -7.30 8.57 -10.35
CA GLU A 283 -8.40 8.21 -11.28
C GLU A 283 -7.87 7.57 -12.55
N LEU A 284 -6.78 8.08 -13.09
CA LEU A 284 -6.13 7.48 -14.26
C LEU A 284 -5.60 6.08 -13.95
N MET A 285 -4.98 5.90 -12.80
CA MET A 285 -4.52 4.58 -12.35
C MET A 285 -5.68 3.62 -12.14
N MET A 286 -6.76 4.05 -11.50
CA MET A 286 -7.97 3.23 -11.33
C MET A 286 -8.54 2.80 -12.69
N PHE A 287 -8.64 3.71 -13.66
CA PHE A 287 -9.11 3.39 -14.99
C PHE A 287 -8.18 2.37 -15.67
N ALA A 288 -6.87 2.59 -15.61
CA ALA A 288 -5.89 1.69 -16.18
C ALA A 288 -5.98 0.29 -15.57
N GLN A 289 -6.13 0.19 -14.25
CA GLN A 289 -6.29 -1.09 -13.54
C GLN A 289 -7.57 -1.82 -13.95
N VAL A 290 -8.73 -1.14 -13.91
CA VAL A 290 -10.02 -1.74 -14.26
C VAL A 290 -10.06 -2.14 -15.74
N ASN A 291 -9.32 -1.43 -16.60
CA ASN A 291 -9.27 -1.67 -18.04
C ASN A 291 -8.09 -2.54 -18.49
N SER A 292 -7.30 -3.05 -17.53
CA SER A 292 -6.16 -3.92 -17.81
C SER A 292 -6.58 -5.29 -18.32
N GLU A 293 -5.64 -6.02 -18.88
CA GLU A 293 -5.85 -7.41 -19.29
C GLU A 293 -6.31 -8.28 -18.12
N HIS A 294 -5.76 -8.03 -16.92
CA HIS A 294 -6.11 -8.75 -15.71
C HIS A 294 -7.60 -8.63 -15.35
N CYS A 295 -8.17 -7.42 -15.42
CA CYS A 295 -9.55 -7.18 -15.00
C CYS A 295 -10.55 -7.36 -16.14
N ARG A 296 -10.20 -6.93 -17.35
CA ARG A 296 -11.13 -6.88 -18.48
C ARG A 296 -10.87 -7.93 -19.56
N HIS A 297 -9.68 -8.53 -19.57
CA HIS A 297 -9.28 -9.51 -20.59
C HIS A 297 -9.41 -8.98 -22.01
N LYS A 298 -9.05 -7.73 -22.24
CA LYS A 298 -9.30 -7.04 -23.49
C LYS A 298 -8.57 -7.66 -24.69
N ILE A 299 -7.43 -8.34 -24.49
CA ILE A 299 -6.70 -9.08 -25.52
C ILE A 299 -7.28 -10.49 -25.66
N PHE A 300 -7.42 -11.24 -24.57
CA PHE A 300 -7.93 -12.61 -24.60
C PHE A 300 -9.40 -12.70 -25.02
N GLY A 301 -10.22 -11.70 -24.69
CA GLY A 301 -11.63 -11.61 -25.07
C GLY A 301 -11.87 -10.86 -26.38
N ALA A 302 -10.84 -10.30 -27.04
CA ALA A 302 -10.97 -9.50 -28.22
C ALA A 302 -11.37 -10.33 -29.45
N THR A 303 -12.10 -9.70 -30.38
CA THR A 303 -12.20 -10.15 -31.76
C THR A 303 -10.97 -9.70 -32.54
N TRP A 304 -10.48 -10.50 -33.44
CA TRP A 304 -9.27 -10.22 -34.19
C TRP A 304 -9.39 -10.54 -35.67
N THR A 305 -8.54 -9.92 -36.45
CA THR A 305 -8.51 -10.09 -37.90
C THR A 305 -7.08 -10.39 -38.32
N ILE A 306 -6.87 -11.49 -39.07
CA ILE A 306 -5.58 -11.87 -39.63
C ILE A 306 -5.66 -11.74 -41.14
N ASP A 307 -4.76 -10.99 -41.74
CA ASP A 307 -4.69 -10.76 -43.17
C ASP A 307 -6.03 -10.37 -43.80
N GLY A 308 -6.78 -9.50 -43.12
CA GLY A 308 -8.08 -9.03 -43.56
C GLY A 308 -9.25 -10.02 -43.33
N LYS A 309 -9.01 -11.17 -42.71
CA LYS A 309 -10.05 -12.17 -42.38
C LYS A 309 -10.36 -12.13 -40.88
N ALA A 310 -11.61 -11.85 -40.53
CA ALA A 310 -12.10 -11.95 -39.18
C ALA A 310 -11.96 -13.40 -38.70
N GLN A 311 -11.56 -13.56 -37.46
CA GLN A 311 -11.45 -14.87 -36.78
C GLN A 311 -12.72 -15.14 -35.99
N ASP A 312 -13.18 -16.40 -36.03
CA ASP A 312 -14.47 -16.80 -35.41
C ASP A 312 -14.38 -16.92 -33.87
N HIS A 313 -13.16 -17.07 -33.32
CA HIS A 313 -12.94 -17.37 -31.91
C HIS A 313 -11.95 -16.40 -31.30
N SER A 314 -12.29 -15.92 -30.12
CA SER A 314 -11.34 -15.23 -29.23
C SER A 314 -10.30 -16.21 -28.68
N LEU A 315 -9.20 -15.72 -28.10
CA LEU A 315 -8.23 -16.57 -27.42
C LEU A 315 -8.89 -17.34 -26.27
N PHE A 316 -9.83 -16.74 -25.54
CA PHE A 316 -10.61 -17.45 -24.53
C PHE A 316 -11.46 -18.58 -25.08
N ASP A 317 -12.09 -18.38 -26.25
CA ASP A 317 -12.87 -19.46 -26.85
C ASP A 317 -11.98 -20.63 -27.23
N MET A 318 -10.77 -20.38 -27.72
CA MET A 318 -9.78 -21.42 -28.03
C MET A 318 -9.36 -22.19 -26.76
N ILE A 319 -9.10 -21.49 -25.64
CA ILE A 319 -8.77 -22.14 -24.37
C ILE A 319 -9.96 -22.97 -23.88
N LYS A 320 -11.17 -22.42 -23.90
CA LYS A 320 -12.38 -23.12 -23.47
C LYS A 320 -12.72 -24.33 -24.36
N ALA A 321 -12.33 -24.32 -25.62
CA ALA A 321 -12.55 -25.42 -26.53
C ALA A 321 -11.86 -26.72 -26.07
N THR A 322 -10.70 -26.63 -25.44
CA THR A 322 -9.98 -27.80 -24.90
C THR A 322 -10.77 -28.50 -23.81
N GLN A 323 -11.33 -27.73 -22.88
CA GLN A 323 -12.16 -28.29 -21.80
C GLN A 323 -13.48 -28.84 -22.34
N LYS A 324 -14.09 -28.17 -23.33
CA LYS A 324 -15.32 -28.69 -23.99
C LYS A 324 -15.08 -30.00 -24.72
N ALA A 325 -13.90 -30.15 -25.35
CA ALA A 325 -13.54 -31.38 -26.06
C ALA A 325 -13.26 -32.56 -25.12
N ASN A 326 -12.74 -32.29 -23.92
CA ASN A 326 -12.45 -33.34 -22.92
C ASN A 326 -12.82 -32.86 -21.51
N PRO A 327 -14.09 -32.93 -21.13
CA PRO A 327 -14.55 -32.50 -19.80
C PRO A 327 -14.35 -33.54 -18.68
N GLN A 328 -13.77 -34.70 -18.99
CA GLN A 328 -13.64 -35.81 -18.03
C GLN A 328 -12.79 -35.36 -16.83
N HIS A 329 -13.23 -35.77 -15.64
CA HIS A 329 -12.58 -35.46 -14.36
C HIS A 329 -12.53 -33.98 -13.99
N VAL A 330 -13.26 -33.10 -14.69
CA VAL A 330 -13.39 -31.70 -14.32
C VAL A 330 -14.79 -31.49 -13.72
N LEU A 331 -14.85 -31.28 -12.41
CA LEU A 331 -16.11 -31.02 -11.70
C LEU A 331 -16.58 -29.57 -11.86
N SER A 332 -15.64 -28.65 -11.91
CA SER A 332 -15.89 -27.24 -12.21
C SER A 332 -14.70 -26.69 -13.00
N ALA A 333 -14.95 -26.12 -14.18
CA ALA A 333 -13.89 -25.60 -15.03
C ALA A 333 -13.51 -24.19 -14.63
N TYR A 334 -14.32 -23.24 -14.76
CA TYR A 334 -14.06 -21.83 -14.52
C TYR A 334 -15.36 -21.17 -14.03
N SER A 335 -15.63 -21.42 -12.76
CA SER A 335 -16.68 -20.74 -12.03
C SER A 335 -16.00 -19.90 -10.97
N ASP A 336 -15.82 -18.62 -11.26
CA ASP A 336 -14.90 -17.76 -10.51
C ASP A 336 -13.42 -18.11 -10.78
N ASN A 337 -12.47 -17.73 -9.96
CA ASN A 337 -11.02 -17.90 -10.14
C ASN A 337 -10.50 -19.31 -9.79
N ALA A 338 -11.34 -20.32 -9.84
CA ALA A 338 -10.96 -21.66 -9.45
C ALA A 338 -11.51 -22.74 -10.39
N ALA A 339 -10.79 -23.85 -10.47
CA ALA A 339 -11.25 -25.09 -11.05
C ALA A 339 -11.23 -26.21 -10.00
N VAL A 340 -12.12 -27.18 -10.15
CA VAL A 340 -12.16 -28.36 -9.29
C VAL A 340 -12.00 -29.60 -10.14
N LEU A 341 -10.97 -30.37 -9.84
CA LEU A 341 -10.69 -31.64 -10.49
C LEU A 341 -11.11 -32.80 -9.59
N GLU A 342 -11.71 -33.82 -10.18
CA GLU A 342 -12.01 -35.06 -9.52
C GLU A 342 -10.70 -35.78 -9.16
N ALA A 343 -10.53 -36.16 -7.89
CA ALA A 343 -9.40 -36.97 -7.48
C ALA A 343 -9.83 -38.40 -7.17
N TYR A 344 -8.88 -39.30 -7.32
CA TYR A 344 -9.05 -40.70 -6.97
C TYR A 344 -9.06 -40.89 -5.45
N ASN A 345 -9.45 -42.10 -5.01
CA ASN A 345 -9.45 -42.48 -3.61
C ASN A 345 -8.11 -42.14 -2.95
N ALA A 346 -8.17 -41.29 -1.95
CA ALA A 346 -6.97 -40.79 -1.27
C ALA A 346 -6.78 -41.56 0.04
N GLU A 347 -6.40 -42.87 -0.07
CA GLU A 347 -6.01 -43.64 1.09
C GLU A 347 -4.79 -43.04 1.76
N GLY A 348 -4.87 -42.85 3.10
CA GLY A 348 -3.77 -42.29 3.88
C GLY A 348 -3.75 -40.77 4.03
N ILE A 349 -4.68 -40.04 3.44
CA ILE A 349 -4.84 -38.61 3.74
C ILE A 349 -5.54 -38.43 5.09
N ARG A 350 -4.95 -37.63 5.93
CA ARG A 350 -5.50 -37.22 7.23
C ARG A 350 -5.72 -35.72 7.27
N SER A 351 -6.80 -35.28 7.86
CA SER A 351 -7.11 -33.88 8.09
C SER A 351 -7.57 -33.64 9.52
N TRP A 352 -7.41 -32.39 9.96
CA TRP A 352 -8.05 -31.94 11.19
C TRP A 352 -9.57 -31.92 10.99
N ALA A 353 -10.27 -32.62 11.83
CA ALA A 353 -11.73 -32.68 11.81
C ALA A 353 -12.30 -32.38 13.20
N PRO A 354 -13.46 -31.70 13.27
CA PRO A 354 -14.14 -31.48 14.54
C PRO A 354 -14.58 -32.79 15.17
N GLN A 355 -14.32 -32.91 16.44
CA GLN A 355 -14.81 -34.01 17.29
C GLN A 355 -15.89 -33.46 18.22
N ALA A 356 -16.54 -34.36 18.99
CA ALA A 356 -17.44 -33.91 20.04
C ALA A 356 -16.72 -32.95 21.02
N GLU A 357 -17.47 -32.03 21.65
CA GLU A 357 -16.97 -31.12 22.68
C GLU A 357 -15.96 -30.07 22.21
N GLN A 358 -16.12 -29.52 20.98
CA GLN A 358 -15.27 -28.45 20.42
C GLN A 358 -13.78 -28.81 20.28
N GLN A 359 -13.44 -30.07 20.31
CA GLN A 359 -12.09 -30.55 20.09
C GLN A 359 -11.85 -30.83 18.61
N TRP A 360 -10.61 -30.65 18.17
CA TRP A 360 -10.14 -30.98 16.83
C TRP A 360 -9.13 -32.12 16.92
N ALA A 361 -9.26 -33.10 16.08
CA ALA A 361 -8.30 -34.19 15.99
C ALA A 361 -7.99 -34.59 14.55
N MET A 362 -6.82 -35.14 14.35
CA MET A 362 -6.44 -35.73 13.06
C MET A 362 -7.27 -36.97 12.78
N SER A 363 -8.04 -36.94 11.72
CA SER A 363 -8.89 -38.04 11.28
C SER A 363 -8.59 -38.44 9.85
N ASP A 364 -8.75 -39.73 9.54
CA ASP A 364 -8.61 -40.20 8.17
C ASP A 364 -9.76 -39.67 7.32
N VAL A 365 -9.42 -39.13 6.17
CA VAL A 365 -10.41 -38.65 5.19
C VAL A 365 -10.99 -39.85 4.48
N LYS A 366 -12.33 -40.03 4.59
CA LYS A 366 -13.06 -41.11 3.92
C LYS A 366 -13.61 -40.60 2.59
N GLY A 367 -13.35 -41.32 1.52
CA GLY A 367 -13.80 -40.95 0.17
C GLY A 367 -12.76 -40.25 -0.67
N GLY A 368 -13.16 -39.75 -1.83
CA GLY A 368 -12.28 -39.02 -2.73
C GLY A 368 -12.02 -37.61 -2.24
N VAL A 369 -10.79 -37.12 -2.39
CA VAL A 369 -10.41 -35.74 -2.13
C VAL A 369 -10.27 -35.05 -3.47
N HIS A 370 -11.13 -34.08 -3.77
CA HIS A 370 -11.05 -33.29 -4.99
C HIS A 370 -9.93 -32.26 -4.90
N ILE A 371 -9.33 -31.92 -6.04
CA ILE A 371 -8.24 -30.96 -6.12
C ILE A 371 -8.82 -29.63 -6.56
N VAL A 372 -8.66 -28.60 -5.72
CA VAL A 372 -8.96 -27.23 -6.09
C VAL A 372 -7.70 -26.60 -6.68
N ALA A 373 -7.79 -26.18 -7.94
CA ALA A 373 -6.74 -25.42 -8.60
C ALA A 373 -7.18 -23.95 -8.67
N LYS A 374 -6.41 -23.08 -8.04
CA LYS A 374 -6.59 -21.63 -8.09
C LYS A 374 -5.29 -20.97 -8.51
N VAL A 375 -5.37 -20.07 -9.50
CA VAL A 375 -4.27 -19.21 -9.92
C VAL A 375 -4.78 -17.78 -9.96
N GLU A 376 -4.04 -16.88 -9.41
CA GLU A 376 -4.41 -15.49 -9.31
C GLU A 376 -3.19 -14.59 -9.55
N THR A 377 -3.37 -13.55 -10.34
CA THR A 377 -2.32 -12.54 -10.59
C THR A 377 -2.62 -11.32 -9.73
N HIS A 378 -1.79 -11.07 -8.70
CA HIS A 378 -2.06 -9.98 -7.77
C HIS A 378 -1.28 -8.71 -8.02
N ASN A 379 -0.16 -8.78 -8.75
CA ASN A 379 0.89 -7.80 -8.52
C ASN A 379 1.26 -6.95 -9.72
N HIS A 380 0.70 -7.17 -10.87
CA HIS A 380 1.01 -6.36 -12.04
C HIS A 380 -0.22 -6.08 -12.87
N PRO A 381 -0.56 -4.79 -13.00
CA PRO A 381 -1.37 -4.36 -14.14
C PRO A 381 -0.54 -4.64 -15.39
N THR A 382 -1.06 -5.42 -16.25
CA THR A 382 -0.49 -5.65 -17.57
C THR A 382 -1.25 -4.85 -18.61
#